data_580bd45cb32d190527920298201c0d84
#
_entry.id   580bd45cb32d190527920298201c0d84
#
_cell.length_a   1.000
_cell.length_b   1.000
_cell.length_c   1.000
_cell.angle_alpha   90.00
_cell.angle_beta   90.00
_cell.angle_gamma   90.00
#
_symmetry.space_group_name_H-M   'P 1'
#
loop_
_entity.id
_entity.type
_entity.pdbx_description
1 polymer ?
#
loop_
_entity_poly.entity_id
_entity_poly.type
_entity_poly.pdbx_seq_one_letter_code
_entity_poly.pdbx_strand_id
1 'polypeptide(L)'
;MASARGAGSEWSGSGLDKALRAGISQLRQRYLWASRHTGPAPPPPPPHPLPLHSLPVEVQLHILSLLSPRDLCQLGSVNGYWNAVVRDPLLWRYFLQRDLPLWKSVDYLSLPDTALLSKSLTQNAEQDYMAAYLRSCPESRKQWKSSHPVYSSVTSFLYSLVSQAEPRLAMFGPGLEQLDTSLVTKMMNSPRLLPLAGLPQRQIDGIGSGISFFFNREHKFNILTLYSTTWKERECARMEESAAINKLFVPQGVADVDGGDGDPPRLGASYSVIPQVEQVCRLVDGFIYVANAEARRKHDRKEECLQIQAMINRALGPAGRPLLVLACVSQPDMNRVPCVHLSHHLQLSLLDVPWLTQDSDAETLAGFLEGIEWIFRELGRL
;
A
#
# COMPACT_ATOMS: atom_id res chain seq x y z
N MET A 1 25.15 -34.13 6.40
CA MET A 1 25.12 -33.30 7.62
C MET A 1 25.77 -31.96 7.31
N ALA A 2 25.00 -30.94 7.05
CA ALA A 2 25.35 -29.53 7.25
C ALA A 2 24.08 -28.70 6.92
N SER A 3 23.45 -28.20 7.96
CA SER A 3 22.24 -27.41 7.94
C SER A 3 22.58 -26.00 7.45
N ALA A 4 22.03 -25.57 6.32
CA ALA A 4 22.03 -24.18 5.92
C ALA A 4 20.73 -23.51 6.44
N ARG A 5 20.84 -22.79 7.54
CA ARG A 5 19.77 -21.93 8.08
C ARG A 5 19.63 -20.72 7.15
N GLY A 6 18.44 -20.57 6.57
CA GLY A 6 18.05 -19.40 5.82
C GLY A 6 18.00 -18.16 6.73
N ALA A 7 18.72 -17.13 6.32
CA ALA A 7 18.64 -15.81 6.92
C ALA A 7 17.34 -15.15 6.50
N GLY A 8 16.31 -15.21 7.37
CA GLY A 8 15.18 -14.31 7.32
C GLY A 8 15.68 -12.91 7.72
N SER A 9 15.60 -11.94 6.82
CA SER A 9 15.87 -10.55 7.13
C SER A 9 14.74 -10.00 8.01
N GLU A 10 14.91 -10.13 9.31
CA GLU A 10 14.12 -9.35 10.28
C GLU A 10 14.47 -7.87 10.10
N TRP A 11 13.56 -7.13 9.52
CA TRP A 11 13.57 -5.68 9.55
C TRP A 11 13.22 -5.20 10.96
N SER A 12 14.14 -5.39 11.91
CA SER A 12 14.02 -4.80 13.23
C SER A 12 14.49 -3.35 13.14
N GLY A 13 13.67 -2.40 13.59
CA GLY A 13 13.99 -0.97 13.77
C GLY A 13 15.15 -0.69 14.74
N SER A 14 15.98 -1.70 15.01
CA SER A 14 17.02 -1.71 16.03
C SER A 14 18.31 -0.98 15.63
N GLY A 15 18.53 -0.68 14.35
CA GLY A 15 19.81 -0.10 13.90
C GLY A 15 19.95 1.38 14.23
N LEU A 16 18.92 2.17 13.96
CA LEU A 16 18.90 3.61 14.28
C LEU A 16 18.70 3.86 15.77
N ASP A 17 17.85 3.06 16.40
CA ASP A 17 17.66 3.09 17.86
C ASP A 17 18.96 2.72 18.60
N LYS A 18 19.72 1.74 18.09
CA LYS A 18 21.05 1.42 18.60
C LYS A 18 22.07 2.53 18.34
N ALA A 19 22.06 3.16 17.16
CA ALA A 19 22.97 4.27 16.86
C ALA A 19 22.64 5.52 17.68
N LEU A 20 21.36 5.84 17.88
CA LEU A 20 20.91 6.93 18.74
C LEU A 20 21.24 6.63 20.22
N ARG A 21 20.96 5.41 20.70
CA ARG A 21 21.32 4.99 22.08
C ARG A 21 22.83 4.95 22.31
N ALA A 22 23.61 4.52 21.31
CA ALA A 22 25.07 4.55 21.39
C ALA A 22 25.60 6.00 21.42
N GLY A 23 25.05 6.90 20.59
CA GLY A 23 25.35 8.33 20.62
C GLY A 23 25.01 8.97 21.97
N ILE A 24 23.83 8.68 22.53
CA ILE A 24 23.38 9.15 23.83
C ILE A 24 24.27 8.59 24.96
N SER A 25 24.71 7.33 24.92
CA SER A 25 25.58 6.74 25.90
C SER A 25 26.99 7.35 25.88
N GLN A 26 27.53 7.66 24.69
CA GLN A 26 28.81 8.38 24.57
C GLN A 26 28.74 9.83 25.09
N LEU A 27 27.62 10.53 24.83
CA LEU A 27 27.37 11.86 25.38
C LEU A 27 27.25 11.79 26.91
N ARG A 28 26.55 10.80 27.46
CA ARG A 28 26.43 10.60 28.91
C ARG A 28 27.80 10.34 29.58
N GLN A 29 28.68 9.56 28.95
CA GLN A 29 30.03 9.34 29.45
C GLN A 29 30.87 10.63 29.40
N ARG A 30 30.80 11.44 28.33
CA ARG A 30 31.50 12.72 28.24
C ARG A 30 31.02 13.72 29.28
N TYR A 31 29.74 13.81 29.56
CA TYR A 31 29.17 14.70 30.58
C TYR A 31 29.55 14.25 32.00
N LEU A 32 29.55 12.96 32.28
CA LEU A 32 29.95 12.42 33.59
C LEU A 32 31.46 12.58 33.85
N TRP A 33 32.28 12.63 32.78
CA TRP A 33 33.72 12.84 32.89
C TRP A 33 34.06 14.32 33.14
N ALA A 34 33.37 15.24 32.48
CA ALA A 34 33.52 16.68 32.67
C ALA A 34 33.14 17.15 34.10
N SER A 35 32.16 16.48 34.74
CA SER A 35 31.69 16.84 36.09
C SER A 35 32.61 16.43 37.22
N ARG A 36 33.70 15.66 36.98
CA ARG A 36 34.60 15.16 38.02
C ARG A 36 35.84 16.02 38.29
N HIS A 37 36.03 17.12 37.56
CA HIS A 37 37.29 17.86 37.59
C HIS A 37 37.19 19.36 37.93
N THR A 38 36.05 19.82 38.46
CA THR A 38 35.95 21.20 38.95
C THR A 38 35.77 21.23 40.46
N GLY A 39 36.69 21.92 41.13
CA GLY A 39 36.66 22.20 42.56
C GLY A 39 35.42 23.06 42.95
N PRO A 40 35.21 23.36 44.27
CA PRO A 40 33.98 23.99 44.71
C PRO A 40 33.81 25.38 44.09
N ALA A 41 32.94 25.45 43.12
CA ALA A 41 32.51 26.69 42.48
C ALA A 41 31.43 27.37 43.34
N PRO A 42 31.28 28.73 43.29
CA PRO A 42 30.20 29.44 43.95
C PRO A 42 28.84 28.90 43.51
N PRO A 43 27.79 28.96 44.37
CA PRO A 43 26.49 28.44 44.04
C PRO A 43 26.01 29.04 42.72
N PRO A 44 25.62 28.20 41.77
CA PRO A 44 25.18 28.67 40.46
C PRO A 44 23.94 29.56 40.62
N PRO A 45 23.80 30.65 39.83
CA PRO A 45 22.54 31.37 39.74
C PRO A 45 21.40 30.40 39.38
N PRO A 46 20.16 30.66 39.80
CA PRO A 46 19.03 29.78 39.53
C PRO A 46 19.02 29.46 38.03
N PRO A 47 18.85 28.19 37.62
CA PRO A 47 18.98 27.79 36.24
C PRO A 47 17.90 28.51 35.41
N HIS A 48 18.32 29.53 34.66
CA HIS A 48 17.49 30.03 33.60
C HIS A 48 17.23 28.84 32.66
N PRO A 49 15.98 28.56 32.32
CA PRO A 49 15.67 27.46 31.37
C PRO A 49 16.47 27.69 30.09
N LEU A 50 17.39 26.76 29.81
CA LEU A 50 18.19 26.83 28.60
C LEU A 50 17.23 26.80 27.40
N PRO A 51 17.28 27.78 26.52
CA PRO A 51 16.41 27.81 25.36
C PRO A 51 16.71 26.58 24.45
N LEU A 52 15.70 25.98 23.88
CA LEU A 52 15.83 24.73 23.09
C LEU A 52 16.88 24.85 21.97
N HIS A 53 17.02 26.01 21.36
CA HIS A 53 18.00 26.27 20.29
C HIS A 53 19.48 26.32 20.80
N SER A 54 19.72 26.37 22.11
CA SER A 54 21.07 26.31 22.67
C SER A 54 21.56 24.87 22.94
N LEU A 55 20.70 23.88 22.76
CA LEU A 55 21.07 22.47 22.87
C LEU A 55 21.88 22.03 21.63
N PRO A 56 22.77 21.03 21.76
CA PRO A 56 23.41 20.40 20.59
C PRO A 56 22.36 19.94 19.56
N VAL A 57 22.69 20.04 18.28
CA VAL A 57 21.76 19.74 17.16
C VAL A 57 21.23 18.32 17.25
N GLU A 58 22.05 17.35 17.67
CA GLU A 58 21.66 15.95 17.86
C GLU A 58 20.56 15.79 18.91
N VAL A 59 20.63 16.58 19.99
CA VAL A 59 19.61 16.59 21.04
C VAL A 59 18.34 17.24 20.54
N GLN A 60 18.46 18.34 19.79
CA GLN A 60 17.31 18.98 19.15
C GLN A 60 16.62 18.02 18.21
N LEU A 61 17.34 17.36 17.28
CA LEU A 61 16.78 16.38 16.33
C LEU A 61 16.11 15.20 17.06
N HIS A 62 16.69 14.75 18.17
CA HIS A 62 16.06 13.70 18.98
C HIS A 62 14.73 14.17 19.59
N ILE A 63 14.69 15.37 20.17
CA ILE A 63 13.44 15.96 20.70
C ILE A 63 12.42 16.10 19.57
N LEU A 64 12.84 16.63 18.41
CA LEU A 64 11.97 16.82 17.25
C LEU A 64 11.44 15.50 16.69
N SER A 65 12.20 14.41 16.79
CA SER A 65 11.74 13.08 16.36
C SER A 65 10.56 12.53 17.17
N LEU A 66 10.29 13.08 18.35
CA LEU A 66 9.16 12.72 19.20
C LEU A 66 7.88 13.50 18.86
N LEU A 67 7.99 14.56 18.07
CA LEU A 67 6.84 15.36 17.63
C LEU A 67 6.11 14.71 16.47
N SER A 68 4.90 15.15 16.23
CA SER A 68 4.20 14.77 14.99
C SER A 68 4.76 15.56 13.78
N PRO A 69 4.72 15.02 12.56
CA PRO A 69 5.12 15.74 11.35
C PRO A 69 4.37 17.07 11.17
N ARG A 70 3.13 17.15 11.63
CA ARG A 70 2.33 18.39 11.60
C ARG A 70 2.91 19.45 12.54
N ASP A 71 3.24 19.06 13.78
CA ASP A 71 3.82 19.98 14.77
C ASP A 71 5.19 20.47 14.31
N LEU A 72 5.97 19.61 13.65
CA LEU A 72 7.24 20.00 13.04
C LEU A 72 7.06 21.06 11.95
N CYS A 73 6.08 20.89 11.06
CA CYS A 73 5.78 21.90 10.05
C CYS A 73 5.37 23.22 10.69
N GLN A 74 4.60 23.20 11.78
CA GLN A 74 4.26 24.38 12.54
C GLN A 74 5.48 25.03 13.19
N LEU A 75 6.34 24.26 13.81
CA LEU A 75 7.60 24.75 14.37
C LEU A 75 8.48 25.39 13.31
N GLY A 76 8.59 24.78 12.13
CA GLY A 76 9.34 25.32 11.00
C GLY A 76 8.82 26.65 10.49
N SER A 77 7.59 27.02 10.77
CA SER A 77 7.00 28.31 10.41
C SER A 77 7.32 29.44 11.39
N VAL A 78 7.90 29.14 12.57
CA VAL A 78 8.15 30.15 13.64
C VAL A 78 9.26 31.12 13.26
N ASN A 79 10.38 30.60 12.79
CA ASN A 79 11.52 31.40 12.33
C ASN A 79 12.46 30.62 11.41
N GLY A 80 13.46 31.34 10.82
CA GLY A 80 14.42 30.74 9.89
C GLY A 80 15.29 29.64 10.47
N TYR A 81 15.67 29.74 11.76
CA TYR A 81 16.46 28.72 12.43
C TYR A 81 15.69 27.39 12.53
N TRP A 82 14.47 27.41 13.07
CA TRP A 82 13.64 26.21 13.16
C TRP A 82 13.26 25.65 11.80
N ASN A 83 13.06 26.54 10.80
CA ASN A 83 12.81 26.08 9.44
C ASN A 83 13.98 25.26 8.89
N ALA A 84 15.22 25.68 9.15
CA ALA A 84 16.41 24.94 8.73
C ALA A 84 16.55 23.61 9.48
N VAL A 85 16.37 23.60 10.81
CA VAL A 85 16.50 22.39 11.64
C VAL A 85 15.42 21.35 11.32
N VAL A 86 14.18 21.79 11.13
CA VAL A 86 13.06 20.91 10.80
C VAL A 86 13.22 20.26 9.41
N ARG A 87 13.93 20.88 8.48
CA ARG A 87 14.19 20.32 7.14
C ARG A 87 15.33 19.30 7.10
N ASP A 88 15.95 18.99 8.25
CA ASP A 88 17.05 18.03 8.31
C ASP A 88 16.65 16.69 7.67
N PRO A 89 17.42 16.17 6.68
CA PRO A 89 17.12 14.93 5.99
C PRO A 89 17.03 13.69 6.90
N LEU A 90 17.83 13.65 7.98
CA LEU A 90 17.84 12.57 8.98
C LEU A 90 16.50 12.44 9.67
N LEU A 91 15.90 13.59 10.02
CA LEU A 91 14.62 13.64 10.71
C LEU A 91 13.50 13.07 9.85
N TRP A 92 13.39 13.50 8.60
CA TRP A 92 12.32 13.04 7.69
C TRP A 92 12.53 11.61 7.17
N ARG A 93 13.80 11.20 7.02
CA ARG A 93 14.11 9.79 6.76
C ARG A 93 13.65 8.90 7.90
N TYR A 94 13.87 9.33 9.16
CA TYR A 94 13.39 8.63 10.35
C TYR A 94 11.85 8.51 10.33
N PHE A 95 11.13 9.60 10.05
CA PHE A 95 9.67 9.56 9.95
C PHE A 95 9.19 8.62 8.84
N LEU A 96 9.81 8.66 7.67
CA LEU A 96 9.48 7.71 6.60
C LEU A 96 9.65 6.26 7.07
N GLN A 97 10.76 5.94 7.72
CA GLN A 97 11.01 4.57 8.21
C GLN A 97 10.02 4.15 9.29
N ARG A 98 9.64 5.06 10.18
CA ARG A 98 8.71 4.80 11.28
C ARG A 98 7.27 4.64 10.80
N ASP A 99 6.82 5.54 9.94
CA ASP A 99 5.40 5.71 9.62
C ASP A 99 4.96 4.94 8.38
N LEU A 100 5.86 4.72 7.42
CA LEU A 100 5.57 4.02 6.15
C LEU A 100 4.88 2.65 6.35
N PRO A 101 5.32 1.78 7.29
CA PRO A 101 4.64 0.51 7.54
C PRO A 101 3.24 0.65 8.16
N LEU A 102 2.90 1.83 8.70
CA LEU A 102 1.62 2.12 9.35
C LEU A 102 0.59 2.73 8.40
N TRP A 103 1.00 3.14 7.21
CA TRP A 103 0.09 3.72 6.25
C TRP A 103 -0.88 2.66 5.72
N LYS A 104 -2.17 2.98 5.78
CA LYS A 104 -3.25 2.08 5.37
C LYS A 104 -3.58 2.16 3.89
N SER A 105 -3.07 3.17 3.19
CA SER A 105 -3.32 3.33 1.75
C SER A 105 -2.20 4.10 1.06
N VAL A 106 -1.96 3.76 -0.21
CA VAL A 106 -1.04 4.47 -1.11
C VAL A 106 -1.61 4.43 -2.52
N ASP A 107 -1.48 5.52 -3.27
CA ASP A 107 -1.97 5.63 -4.65
C ASP A 107 -0.83 5.93 -5.65
N TYR A 108 -1.15 5.91 -6.93
CA TYR A 108 -0.21 6.12 -8.04
C TYR A 108 0.51 7.48 -8.01
N LEU A 109 -0.03 8.49 -7.29
CA LEU A 109 0.59 9.81 -7.15
C LEU A 109 1.49 9.90 -5.90
N SER A 110 1.31 9.01 -4.94
CA SER A 110 1.88 9.11 -3.60
C SER A 110 2.83 7.98 -3.23
N LEU A 111 3.08 7.02 -4.11
CA LEU A 111 4.00 5.93 -3.81
C LEU A 111 5.42 6.48 -3.56
N PRO A 112 5.98 6.32 -2.35
CA PRO A 112 7.34 6.74 -2.05
C PRO A 112 8.34 5.76 -2.68
N ASP A 113 9.46 6.26 -3.17
CA ASP A 113 10.55 5.40 -3.61
C ASP A 113 11.25 4.77 -2.40
N THR A 114 11.03 3.49 -2.16
CA THR A 114 11.67 2.75 -1.06
C THR A 114 13.19 2.58 -1.24
N ALA A 115 13.71 2.76 -2.46
CA ALA A 115 15.14 2.78 -2.72
C ALA A 115 15.84 3.93 -1.97
N LEU A 116 15.12 5.02 -1.66
CA LEU A 116 15.63 6.13 -0.85
C LEU A 116 15.99 5.70 0.57
N LEU A 117 15.27 4.74 1.13
CA LEU A 117 15.50 4.27 2.50
C LEU A 117 16.71 3.35 2.61
N SER A 118 17.05 2.64 1.53
CA SER A 118 18.16 1.67 1.50
C SER A 118 19.52 2.31 1.21
N LYS A 119 19.55 3.48 0.54
CA LYS A 119 20.79 4.17 0.15
C LYS A 119 21.41 4.94 1.32
N SER A 120 22.73 5.06 1.32
CA SER A 120 23.47 5.89 2.28
C SER A 120 23.12 7.38 2.08
N LEU A 121 23.05 8.13 3.20
CA LEU A 121 22.81 9.58 3.17
C LEU A 121 23.85 10.37 2.37
N THR A 122 25.08 9.88 2.33
CA THR A 122 26.16 10.51 1.57
C THR A 122 25.97 10.48 0.06
N GLN A 123 25.18 9.51 -0.44
CA GLN A 123 24.87 9.36 -1.86
C GLN A 123 23.62 10.12 -2.30
N ASN A 124 22.81 10.64 -1.35
CA ASN A 124 21.52 11.27 -1.59
C ASN A 124 21.44 12.69 -1.01
N ALA A 125 22.54 13.46 -1.03
CA ALA A 125 22.59 14.81 -0.44
C ALA A 125 21.57 15.81 -1.04
N GLU A 126 21.05 15.52 -2.25
CA GLU A 126 20.08 16.38 -2.93
C GLU A 126 18.61 15.95 -2.70
N GLN A 127 18.37 14.90 -1.93
CA GLN A 127 17.04 14.33 -1.81
C GLN A 127 16.22 15.06 -0.72
N ASP A 128 15.08 15.62 -1.11
CA ASP A 128 14.14 16.24 -0.17
C ASP A 128 13.21 15.17 0.46
N TYR A 129 13.68 14.58 1.57
CA TYR A 129 12.91 13.58 2.33
C TYR A 129 11.63 14.16 2.95
N MET A 130 11.61 15.48 3.26
CA MET A 130 10.41 16.15 3.76
C MET A 130 9.32 16.18 2.70
N ALA A 131 9.67 16.60 1.47
CA ALA A 131 8.73 16.61 0.36
C ALA A 131 8.25 15.20 0.00
N ALA A 132 9.15 14.19 0.03
CA ALA A 132 8.79 12.80 -0.18
C ALA A 132 7.78 12.31 0.87
N TYR A 133 8.03 12.58 2.16
CA TYR A 133 7.11 12.22 3.24
C TYR A 133 5.75 12.90 3.09
N LEU A 134 5.70 14.22 2.93
CA LEU A 134 4.47 14.99 2.86
C LEU A 134 3.61 14.65 1.64
N ARG A 135 4.23 14.30 0.52
CA ARG A 135 3.53 13.82 -0.68
C ARG A 135 2.87 12.46 -0.45
N SER A 136 3.56 11.57 0.26
CA SER A 136 3.15 10.18 0.41
C SER A 136 2.21 9.95 1.61
N CYS A 137 2.31 10.76 2.66
CA CYS A 137 1.54 10.61 3.89
C CYS A 137 0.02 10.74 3.63
N PRO A 138 -0.80 9.73 4.02
CA PRO A 138 -2.25 9.74 3.77
C PRO A 138 -2.98 10.94 4.39
N GLU A 139 -2.53 11.41 5.56
CA GLU A 139 -3.14 12.55 6.26
C GLU A 139 -2.89 13.86 5.50
N SER A 140 -1.67 14.07 5.01
CA SER A 140 -1.32 15.25 4.21
C SER A 140 -2.11 15.27 2.90
N ARG A 141 -2.32 14.12 2.26
CA ARG A 141 -3.10 13.99 1.03
C ARG A 141 -4.58 14.37 1.21
N LYS A 142 -5.19 13.99 2.34
CA LYS A 142 -6.58 14.37 2.65
C LYS A 142 -6.73 15.87 2.76
N GLN A 143 -5.79 16.56 3.41
CA GLN A 143 -5.79 18.01 3.50
C GLN A 143 -5.58 18.70 2.16
N TRP A 144 -4.69 18.20 1.32
CA TRP A 144 -4.44 18.75 -0.02
C TRP A 144 -5.66 18.63 -0.93
N LYS A 145 -6.35 17.49 -0.92
CA LYS A 145 -7.58 17.27 -1.71
C LYS A 145 -8.73 18.16 -1.26
N SER A 146 -8.82 18.48 0.02
CA SER A 146 -9.85 19.39 0.55
C SER A 146 -9.62 20.87 0.22
N SER A 147 -8.38 21.26 -0.08
CA SER A 147 -8.04 22.66 -0.40
C SER A 147 -8.19 23.03 -1.89
N HIS A 148 -8.49 22.07 -2.77
CA HIS A 148 -8.71 22.33 -4.20
C HIS A 148 -10.09 21.83 -4.69
N PRO A 149 -11.22 22.39 -4.21
CA PRO A 149 -12.54 21.82 -4.49
C PRO A 149 -13.20 22.28 -5.80
N VAL A 150 -12.68 23.26 -6.52
CA VAL A 150 -13.53 24.02 -7.45
C VAL A 150 -13.59 23.46 -8.88
N TYR A 151 -12.56 22.78 -9.38
CA TYR A 151 -12.55 22.31 -10.77
C TYR A 151 -13.01 20.87 -10.98
N SER A 152 -12.86 20.00 -9.98
CA SER A 152 -13.31 18.61 -10.09
C SER A 152 -14.84 18.48 -10.00
N SER A 153 -15.52 19.37 -9.27
CA SER A 153 -16.98 19.28 -9.09
C SER A 153 -17.78 19.60 -10.35
N VAL A 154 -17.28 20.47 -11.23
CA VAL A 154 -18.00 20.84 -12.46
C VAL A 154 -17.88 19.70 -13.50
N THR A 155 -16.70 19.12 -13.64
CA THR A 155 -16.51 17.96 -14.54
C THR A 155 -17.24 16.73 -14.04
N SER A 156 -17.23 16.44 -12.74
CA SER A 156 -17.96 15.31 -12.18
C SER A 156 -19.48 15.49 -12.29
N PHE A 157 -19.99 16.73 -12.11
CA PHE A 157 -21.41 17.02 -12.34
C PHE A 157 -21.83 16.79 -13.80
N LEU A 158 -21.01 17.21 -14.77
CA LEU A 158 -21.31 17.00 -16.18
C LEU A 158 -21.26 15.50 -16.54
N TYR A 159 -20.30 14.73 -15.97
CA TYR A 159 -20.24 13.28 -16.14
C TYR A 159 -21.44 12.57 -15.50
N SER A 160 -21.92 13.02 -14.34
CA SER A 160 -23.10 12.45 -13.67
C SER A 160 -24.39 12.62 -14.47
N LEU A 161 -24.51 13.69 -15.26
CA LEU A 161 -25.67 13.92 -16.12
C LEU A 161 -25.69 13.03 -17.37
N VAL A 162 -24.52 12.57 -17.84
CA VAL A 162 -24.41 11.82 -19.10
C VAL A 162 -24.41 10.30 -18.87
N SER A 163 -24.04 9.82 -17.70
CA SER A 163 -23.84 8.39 -17.45
C SER A 163 -24.75 7.87 -16.34
N GLN A 164 -25.94 7.37 -16.72
CA GLN A 164 -26.84 6.64 -15.82
C GLN A 164 -26.49 5.16 -15.64
N ALA A 165 -25.46 4.64 -16.31
CA ALA A 165 -25.07 3.24 -16.19
C ALA A 165 -24.42 2.95 -14.83
N GLU A 166 -24.89 1.90 -14.17
CA GLU A 166 -24.32 1.40 -12.92
C GLU A 166 -22.87 0.96 -13.14
N PRO A 167 -21.90 1.41 -12.30
CA PRO A 167 -20.51 0.95 -12.42
C PRO A 167 -20.39 -0.57 -12.31
N ARG A 168 -19.60 -1.16 -13.19
CA ARG A 168 -19.31 -2.59 -13.24
C ARG A 168 -17.83 -2.80 -12.94
N LEU A 169 -17.54 -3.57 -11.89
CA LEU A 169 -16.19 -3.81 -11.42
C LEU A 169 -15.86 -5.30 -11.53
N ALA A 170 -14.71 -5.66 -12.07
CA ALA A 170 -14.20 -7.02 -12.03
C ALA A 170 -13.30 -7.20 -10.82
N MET A 171 -13.61 -8.18 -9.96
CA MET A 171 -12.83 -8.49 -8.77
C MET A 171 -12.14 -9.85 -8.95
N PHE A 172 -10.83 -9.88 -8.77
CA PHE A 172 -9.98 -11.07 -8.97
C PHE A 172 -8.76 -11.04 -8.05
N GLY A 173 -8.03 -12.12 -7.98
CA GLY A 173 -6.77 -12.21 -7.25
C GLY A 173 -6.74 -13.30 -6.18
N PRO A 174 -5.54 -13.67 -5.71
CA PRO A 174 -5.32 -14.82 -4.83
C PRO A 174 -6.00 -14.69 -3.46
N GLY A 175 -6.22 -13.47 -2.97
CA GLY A 175 -6.92 -13.24 -1.71
C GLY A 175 -8.35 -13.74 -1.70
N LEU A 176 -9.01 -13.85 -2.86
CA LEU A 176 -10.36 -14.43 -2.95
C LEU A 176 -10.40 -15.93 -2.62
N GLU A 177 -9.29 -16.63 -2.79
CA GLU A 177 -9.20 -18.08 -2.73
C GLU A 177 -8.37 -18.58 -1.54
N GLN A 178 -7.35 -17.83 -1.13
CA GLN A 178 -6.34 -18.25 -0.17
C GLN A 178 -6.62 -17.80 1.26
N LEU A 179 -7.43 -16.74 1.45
CA LEU A 179 -7.75 -16.25 2.78
C LEU A 179 -8.70 -17.23 3.50
N ASP A 180 -8.47 -17.44 4.79
CA ASP A 180 -9.31 -18.32 5.62
C ASP A 180 -10.74 -17.76 5.74
N THR A 181 -10.89 -16.43 5.81
CA THR A 181 -12.18 -15.74 5.77
C THR A 181 -12.50 -15.30 4.35
N SER A 182 -13.62 -15.78 3.81
CA SER A 182 -14.06 -15.36 2.47
C SER A 182 -14.58 -13.94 2.46
N LEU A 183 -13.86 -13.04 1.78
CA LEU A 183 -14.25 -11.63 1.57
C LEU A 183 -15.65 -11.53 0.95
N VAL A 184 -15.92 -12.31 -0.11
CA VAL A 184 -17.20 -12.28 -0.84
C VAL A 184 -18.37 -12.71 0.05
N THR A 185 -18.19 -13.76 0.86
CA THR A 185 -19.20 -14.21 1.81
C THR A 185 -19.51 -13.13 2.84
N LYS A 186 -18.50 -12.44 3.34
CA LYS A 186 -18.69 -11.33 4.30
C LYS A 186 -19.38 -10.13 3.66
N MET A 187 -19.01 -9.77 2.43
CA MET A 187 -19.71 -8.71 1.66
C MET A 187 -21.21 -9.01 1.54
N MET A 188 -21.59 -10.25 1.22
CA MET A 188 -22.98 -10.66 1.10
C MET A 188 -23.73 -10.68 2.45
N ASN A 189 -23.05 -11.02 3.53
CA ASN A 189 -23.64 -11.16 4.86
C ASN A 189 -23.54 -9.89 5.72
N SER A 190 -23.12 -8.77 5.16
CA SER A 190 -22.98 -7.48 5.87
C SER A 190 -23.93 -6.39 5.32
N PRO A 191 -25.26 -6.60 5.31
CA PRO A 191 -26.22 -5.67 4.66
C PRO A 191 -26.29 -4.29 5.31
N ARG A 192 -25.76 -4.13 6.53
CA ARG A 192 -25.66 -2.81 7.18
C ARG A 192 -24.55 -1.94 6.59
N LEU A 193 -23.43 -2.56 6.19
CA LEU A 193 -22.27 -1.90 5.60
C LEU A 193 -22.41 -1.83 4.08
N LEU A 194 -22.83 -2.93 3.47
CA LEU A 194 -22.92 -3.10 2.03
C LEU A 194 -24.29 -3.73 1.67
N PRO A 195 -25.35 -2.93 1.54
CA PRO A 195 -26.67 -3.44 1.19
C PRO A 195 -26.68 -4.06 -0.20
N LEU A 196 -27.29 -5.25 -0.31
CA LEU A 196 -27.50 -5.92 -1.59
C LEU A 196 -28.56 -5.16 -2.41
N ALA A 197 -28.26 -4.91 -3.69
CA ALA A 197 -29.14 -4.24 -4.63
C ALA A 197 -29.94 -5.23 -5.53
N GLY A 198 -29.66 -6.53 -5.40
CA GLY A 198 -30.33 -7.58 -6.15
C GLY A 198 -29.86 -8.96 -5.73
N LEU A 199 -30.54 -9.99 -6.24
CA LEU A 199 -30.10 -11.36 -6.02
C LEU A 199 -28.79 -11.63 -6.78
N PRO A 200 -27.86 -12.42 -6.19
CA PRO A 200 -26.64 -12.83 -6.89
C PRO A 200 -27.00 -13.52 -8.21
N GLN A 201 -26.49 -13.02 -9.31
CA GLN A 201 -26.67 -13.66 -10.61
C GLN A 201 -25.70 -14.83 -10.73
N ARG A 202 -26.20 -15.94 -11.23
CA ARG A 202 -25.42 -17.18 -11.37
C ARG A 202 -24.28 -17.02 -12.38
N GLN A 203 -23.26 -17.80 -12.10
CA GLN A 203 -22.01 -18.06 -12.80
C GLN A 203 -22.05 -17.80 -14.32
N ILE A 204 -21.09 -17.00 -14.77
CA ILE A 204 -20.67 -16.99 -16.16
C ILE A 204 -19.74 -18.20 -16.32
N ASP A 205 -20.23 -19.26 -16.94
CA ASP A 205 -19.48 -20.47 -17.34
C ASP A 205 -18.52 -21.06 -16.26
N GLY A 206 -18.92 -21.00 -15.00
CA GLY A 206 -18.10 -21.51 -13.89
C GLY A 206 -16.94 -20.61 -13.42
N ILE A 207 -16.73 -19.47 -14.06
CA ILE A 207 -15.56 -18.59 -13.81
C ILE A 207 -15.88 -17.44 -12.87
N GLY A 208 -17.14 -17.03 -12.74
CA GLY A 208 -17.47 -15.88 -11.91
C GLY A 208 -18.92 -15.80 -11.44
N SER A 209 -19.17 -14.89 -10.52
CA SER A 209 -20.51 -14.56 -10.02
C SER A 209 -20.70 -13.05 -9.96
N GLY A 210 -21.84 -12.55 -10.43
CA GLY A 210 -22.20 -11.14 -10.36
C GLY A 210 -23.04 -10.84 -9.12
N ILE A 211 -22.69 -9.78 -8.39
CA ILE A 211 -23.41 -9.31 -7.21
C ILE A 211 -23.58 -7.80 -7.33
N SER A 212 -24.80 -7.33 -7.06
CA SER A 212 -25.12 -5.90 -7.06
C SER A 212 -25.24 -5.38 -5.64
N PHE A 213 -24.62 -4.23 -5.37
CA PHE A 213 -24.59 -3.59 -4.07
C PHE A 213 -25.01 -2.13 -4.16
N PHE A 214 -25.37 -1.54 -3.03
CA PHE A 214 -25.49 -0.10 -2.85
C PHE A 214 -24.30 0.45 -2.06
N PHE A 215 -23.65 1.47 -2.58
CA PHE A 215 -22.71 2.30 -1.86
C PHE A 215 -23.45 3.51 -1.29
N ASN A 216 -23.30 3.76 0.01
CA ASN A 216 -24.00 4.84 0.76
C ASN A 216 -25.53 4.87 0.56
N ARG A 217 -26.15 3.72 0.20
CA ARG A 217 -27.59 3.56 -0.09
C ARG A 217 -28.11 4.33 -1.31
N GLU A 218 -27.26 5.00 -2.05
CA GLU A 218 -27.62 5.88 -3.17
C GLU A 218 -27.06 5.37 -4.49
N HIS A 219 -25.82 4.89 -4.50
CA HIS A 219 -25.11 4.51 -5.69
C HIS A 219 -25.11 2.98 -5.87
N LYS A 220 -25.87 2.50 -6.83
CA LYS A 220 -25.85 1.06 -7.18
C LYS A 220 -24.64 0.75 -8.05
N PHE A 221 -23.99 -0.38 -7.78
CA PHE A 221 -22.85 -0.88 -8.55
C PHE A 221 -22.83 -2.41 -8.56
N ASN A 222 -22.11 -2.96 -9.52
CA ASN A 222 -22.03 -4.39 -9.76
C ASN A 222 -20.57 -4.86 -9.60
N ILE A 223 -20.37 -5.92 -8.85
CA ILE A 223 -19.08 -6.62 -8.76
C ILE A 223 -19.22 -7.96 -9.45
N LEU A 224 -18.37 -8.21 -10.43
CA LEU A 224 -18.17 -9.52 -11.03
C LEU A 224 -16.93 -10.15 -10.41
N THR A 225 -17.12 -11.14 -9.57
CA THR A 225 -16.04 -11.87 -8.91
C THR A 225 -15.57 -13.00 -9.83
N LEU A 226 -14.29 -12.99 -10.17
CA LEU A 226 -13.63 -14.00 -11.00
C LEU A 226 -12.77 -14.91 -10.13
N TYR A 227 -13.02 -16.21 -10.19
CA TYR A 227 -12.26 -17.22 -9.45
C TYR A 227 -11.36 -18.01 -10.40
N SER A 228 -10.12 -18.23 -10.00
CA SER A 228 -9.17 -19.01 -10.78
C SER A 228 -9.39 -20.52 -10.67
N THR A 229 -10.15 -20.95 -9.65
CA THR A 229 -10.33 -22.36 -9.31
C THR A 229 -11.76 -22.68 -8.91
N THR A 230 -12.11 -23.96 -8.91
CA THR A 230 -13.39 -24.44 -8.38
C THR A 230 -13.44 -24.37 -6.84
N TRP A 231 -14.64 -24.43 -6.26
CA TRP A 231 -14.79 -24.40 -4.79
C TRP A 231 -14.00 -25.51 -4.09
N LYS A 232 -14.01 -26.71 -4.66
CA LYS A 232 -13.27 -27.88 -4.10
C LYS A 232 -11.76 -27.67 -4.16
N GLU A 233 -11.23 -27.16 -5.28
CA GLU A 233 -9.81 -26.85 -5.44
C GLU A 233 -9.35 -25.76 -4.46
N ARG A 234 -10.20 -24.75 -4.19
CA ARG A 234 -9.91 -23.72 -3.19
C ARG A 234 -9.81 -24.29 -1.76
N GLU A 235 -10.71 -25.21 -1.42
CA GLU A 235 -10.67 -25.87 -0.11
C GLU A 235 -9.41 -26.74 0.06
N CYS A 236 -9.04 -27.50 -0.96
CA CYS A 236 -7.79 -28.27 -0.96
C CYS A 236 -6.55 -27.36 -0.89
N ALA A 237 -6.51 -26.27 -1.66
CA ALA A 237 -5.38 -25.34 -1.66
C ALA A 237 -5.18 -24.65 -0.30
N ARG A 238 -6.26 -24.39 0.45
CA ARG A 238 -6.18 -23.87 1.83
C ARG A 238 -5.58 -24.89 2.80
N MET A 239 -5.93 -26.18 2.64
CA MET A 239 -5.44 -27.26 3.52
C MET A 239 -3.98 -27.64 3.22
N GLU A 240 -3.58 -27.62 1.97
CA GLU A 240 -2.28 -28.15 1.52
C GLU A 240 -1.20 -27.07 1.33
N GLU A 241 -1.51 -25.79 1.52
CA GLU A 241 -0.65 -24.63 1.20
C GLU A 241 -0.11 -24.64 -0.24
N SER A 242 -0.76 -25.39 -1.12
CA SER A 242 -0.36 -25.59 -2.50
C SER A 242 -0.89 -24.47 -3.38
N ALA A 243 -0.06 -23.97 -4.30
CA ALA A 243 -0.48 -23.00 -5.29
C ALA A 243 -1.42 -23.67 -6.31
N ALA A 244 -2.70 -23.28 -6.30
CA ALA A 244 -3.65 -23.74 -7.30
C ALA A 244 -3.33 -23.11 -8.67
N ILE A 245 -3.44 -23.90 -9.74
CA ILE A 245 -3.22 -23.43 -11.12
C ILE A 245 -4.30 -22.39 -11.46
N ASN A 246 -3.87 -21.18 -11.78
CA ASN A 246 -4.77 -20.09 -12.13
C ASN A 246 -5.34 -20.29 -13.53
N LYS A 247 -6.63 -20.61 -13.63
CA LYS A 247 -7.33 -20.90 -14.90
C LYS A 247 -7.81 -19.66 -15.66
N LEU A 248 -7.67 -18.46 -15.08
CA LEU A 248 -8.09 -17.22 -15.73
C LEU A 248 -7.05 -16.72 -16.76
N PHE A 249 -5.81 -17.19 -16.66
CA PHE A 249 -4.69 -16.72 -17.43
C PHE A 249 -4.03 -17.85 -18.23
N VAL A 250 -3.55 -17.50 -19.42
CA VAL A 250 -2.75 -18.37 -20.28
C VAL A 250 -1.37 -17.76 -20.43
N PRO A 251 -0.29 -18.47 -20.05
CA PRO A 251 1.07 -17.98 -20.30
C PRO A 251 1.30 -17.87 -21.81
N GLN A 252 1.80 -16.72 -22.26
CA GLN A 252 2.19 -16.48 -23.64
C GLN A 252 3.71 -16.56 -23.76
N GLY A 253 4.20 -17.41 -24.67
CA GLY A 253 5.61 -17.41 -25.06
C GLY A 253 6.51 -18.40 -24.35
N VAL A 254 6.28 -19.69 -24.62
CA VAL A 254 7.36 -20.60 -24.96
C VAL A 254 7.04 -21.04 -26.40
N ALA A 255 7.51 -20.28 -27.39
CA ALA A 255 7.69 -20.87 -28.71
C ALA A 255 8.66 -22.03 -28.53
N ASP A 256 8.25 -23.23 -28.92
CA ASP A 256 9.08 -24.42 -28.99
C ASP A 256 10.43 -24.08 -29.63
N VAL A 257 11.44 -23.86 -28.81
CA VAL A 257 12.82 -23.99 -29.22
C VAL A 257 13.23 -25.40 -28.77
N ASP A 258 13.19 -26.28 -29.74
CA ASP A 258 13.63 -27.63 -29.72
C ASP A 258 14.95 -27.79 -28.94
N GLY A 259 14.94 -28.68 -27.94
CA GLY A 259 16.07 -29.42 -27.45
C GLY A 259 17.25 -28.65 -26.82
N GLY A 260 17.28 -28.54 -25.49
CA GLY A 260 18.51 -28.18 -24.77
C GLY A 260 18.31 -28.04 -23.27
N ASP A 261 18.93 -28.96 -22.59
CA ASP A 261 19.07 -29.18 -21.15
C ASP A 261 19.05 -27.90 -20.26
N GLY A 262 18.15 -27.85 -19.30
CA GLY A 262 18.49 -27.47 -17.92
C GLY A 262 18.57 -26.01 -17.52
N ASP A 263 17.94 -25.00 -18.20
CA ASP A 263 17.87 -23.61 -17.69
C ASP A 263 16.45 -23.23 -17.21
N PRO A 264 16.32 -22.52 -16.06
CA PRO A 264 15.02 -22.06 -15.60
C PRO A 264 14.44 -21.04 -16.59
N PRO A 265 13.08 -20.92 -16.71
CA PRO A 265 12.43 -20.10 -17.73
C PRO A 265 12.89 -18.65 -17.65
N ARG A 266 13.44 -18.17 -18.75
CA ARG A 266 14.00 -16.83 -18.91
C ARG A 266 12.91 -15.75 -18.85
N LEU A 267 13.25 -14.61 -18.28
CA LEU A 267 12.55 -13.33 -18.27
C LEU A 267 11.90 -13.03 -19.63
N GLY A 268 10.57 -13.21 -19.71
CA GLY A 268 9.81 -12.94 -20.93
C GLY A 268 8.38 -13.52 -20.89
N ALA A 269 8.00 -14.23 -19.85
CA ALA A 269 6.65 -14.74 -19.73
C ALA A 269 5.66 -13.56 -19.66
N SER A 270 4.81 -13.42 -20.66
CA SER A 270 3.61 -12.58 -20.63
C SER A 270 2.39 -13.47 -20.44
N TYR A 271 1.33 -12.93 -19.85
CA TYR A 271 0.06 -13.63 -19.72
C TYR A 271 -0.98 -13.00 -20.63
N SER A 272 -1.91 -13.81 -21.12
CA SER A 272 -3.19 -13.36 -21.69
C SER A 272 -4.32 -13.91 -20.84
N VAL A 273 -5.45 -13.21 -20.84
CA VAL A 273 -6.67 -13.71 -20.22
C VAL A 273 -7.38 -14.68 -21.16
N ILE A 274 -8.12 -15.64 -20.59
CA ILE A 274 -8.96 -16.53 -21.38
C ILE A 274 -10.10 -15.75 -22.08
N PRO A 275 -10.66 -16.24 -23.22
CA PRO A 275 -11.67 -15.50 -24.00
C PRO A 275 -12.90 -15.03 -23.20
N GLN A 276 -13.35 -15.83 -22.22
CA GLN A 276 -14.47 -15.49 -21.35
C GLN A 276 -14.17 -14.29 -20.45
N VAL A 277 -12.96 -14.25 -19.89
CA VAL A 277 -12.47 -13.12 -19.06
C VAL A 277 -12.22 -11.89 -19.93
N GLU A 278 -11.77 -12.06 -21.16
CA GLU A 278 -11.60 -10.98 -22.12
C GLU A 278 -12.91 -10.23 -22.37
N GLN A 279 -14.03 -10.97 -22.54
CA GLN A 279 -15.36 -10.36 -22.69
C GLN A 279 -15.75 -9.55 -21.45
N VAL A 280 -15.43 -10.04 -20.24
CA VAL A 280 -15.65 -9.30 -18.99
C VAL A 280 -14.82 -8.02 -18.99
N CYS A 281 -13.54 -8.11 -19.30
CA CYS A 281 -12.64 -6.95 -19.32
C CYS A 281 -13.13 -5.84 -20.28
N ARG A 282 -13.81 -6.19 -21.37
CA ARG A 282 -14.38 -5.22 -22.30
C ARG A 282 -15.59 -4.45 -21.76
N LEU A 283 -16.28 -5.01 -20.76
CA LEU A 283 -17.54 -4.48 -20.24
C LEU A 283 -17.42 -3.76 -18.90
N VAL A 284 -16.28 -3.91 -18.18
CA VAL A 284 -16.11 -3.34 -16.85
C VAL A 284 -15.53 -1.94 -16.89
N ASP A 285 -15.93 -1.14 -15.92
CA ASP A 285 -15.51 0.25 -15.76
C ASP A 285 -14.27 0.39 -14.86
N GLY A 286 -13.92 -0.66 -14.09
CA GLY A 286 -12.75 -0.70 -13.21
C GLY A 286 -12.46 -2.10 -12.68
N PHE A 287 -11.35 -2.21 -11.95
CA PHE A 287 -10.85 -3.49 -11.43
C PHE A 287 -10.60 -3.43 -9.93
N ILE A 288 -10.84 -4.55 -9.25
CA ILE A 288 -10.48 -4.78 -7.86
C ILE A 288 -9.58 -6.02 -7.83
N TYR A 289 -8.32 -5.83 -7.45
CA TYR A 289 -7.38 -6.92 -7.23
C TYR A 289 -7.29 -7.23 -5.74
N VAL A 290 -7.62 -8.44 -5.33
CA VAL A 290 -7.55 -8.86 -3.93
C VAL A 290 -6.25 -9.63 -3.72
N ALA A 291 -5.23 -8.94 -3.23
CA ALA A 291 -3.97 -9.55 -2.86
C ALA A 291 -4.09 -10.21 -1.48
N ASN A 292 -3.47 -11.38 -1.31
CA ASN A 292 -3.26 -11.93 0.02
C ASN A 292 -2.07 -11.22 0.67
N ALA A 293 -2.33 -10.40 1.70
CA ALA A 293 -1.30 -9.62 2.39
C ALA A 293 -0.79 -10.28 3.67
N GLU A 294 -1.18 -11.53 3.97
CA GLU A 294 -0.70 -12.24 5.15
C GLU A 294 0.80 -12.53 5.04
N ALA A 295 1.58 -12.10 6.03
CA ALA A 295 3.05 -12.21 5.99
C ALA A 295 3.59 -13.65 6.05
N ARG A 296 2.74 -14.61 6.43
CA ARG A 296 3.13 -16.03 6.57
C ARG A 296 3.25 -16.76 5.24
N ARG A 297 2.58 -16.30 4.20
CA ARG A 297 2.54 -16.98 2.90
C ARG A 297 3.56 -16.39 1.94
N LYS A 298 4.29 -17.27 1.25
CA LYS A 298 5.16 -16.87 0.15
C LYS A 298 4.31 -16.73 -1.12
N HIS A 299 4.39 -15.56 -1.74
CA HIS A 299 3.69 -15.25 -2.99
C HIS A 299 4.69 -14.96 -4.09
N ASP A 300 4.42 -15.44 -5.29
CA ASP A 300 5.15 -14.98 -6.48
C ASP A 300 4.55 -13.66 -6.98
N ARG A 301 5.00 -12.56 -6.38
CA ARG A 301 4.53 -11.21 -6.72
C ARG A 301 4.86 -10.79 -8.15
N LYS A 302 5.85 -11.41 -8.78
CA LYS A 302 6.19 -11.15 -10.18
C LYS A 302 5.11 -11.73 -11.10
N GLU A 303 4.70 -12.95 -10.85
CA GLU A 303 3.61 -13.59 -11.57
C GLU A 303 2.30 -12.81 -11.38
N GLU A 304 1.96 -12.43 -10.16
CA GLU A 304 0.80 -11.60 -9.85
C GLU A 304 0.82 -10.27 -10.62
N CYS A 305 1.98 -9.60 -10.73
CA CYS A 305 2.15 -8.38 -11.51
C CYS A 305 1.80 -8.61 -12.99
N LEU A 306 2.31 -9.68 -13.60
CA LEU A 306 2.03 -10.01 -15.00
C LEU A 306 0.54 -10.34 -15.23
N GLN A 307 -0.10 -11.02 -14.28
CA GLN A 307 -1.53 -11.30 -14.32
C GLN A 307 -2.37 -10.01 -14.22
N ILE A 308 -1.99 -9.08 -13.35
CA ILE A 308 -2.63 -7.77 -13.26
C ILE A 308 -2.50 -7.04 -14.61
N GLN A 309 -1.30 -6.99 -15.19
CA GLN A 309 -1.05 -6.34 -16.48
C GLN A 309 -1.89 -6.94 -17.61
N ALA A 310 -2.04 -8.27 -17.62
CA ALA A 310 -2.88 -8.97 -18.60
C ALA A 310 -4.36 -8.56 -18.46
N MET A 311 -4.86 -8.44 -17.22
CA MET A 311 -6.26 -8.11 -16.95
C MET A 311 -6.60 -6.67 -17.35
N ILE A 312 -5.71 -5.71 -17.06
CA ILE A 312 -5.94 -4.28 -17.33
C ILE A 312 -5.48 -3.83 -18.71
N ASN A 313 -5.08 -4.78 -19.57
CA ASN A 313 -4.57 -4.47 -20.91
C ASN A 313 -5.49 -3.52 -21.67
N ARG A 314 -4.91 -2.45 -22.23
CA ARG A 314 -5.64 -1.42 -23.02
C ARG A 314 -6.34 -1.98 -24.25
N ALA A 315 -5.87 -3.10 -24.82
CA ALA A 315 -6.53 -3.77 -25.93
C ALA A 315 -7.89 -4.38 -25.55
N LEU A 316 -8.16 -4.56 -24.26
CA LEU A 316 -9.36 -5.19 -23.73
C LEU A 316 -10.45 -4.20 -23.29
N GLY A 317 -10.31 -2.90 -23.57
CA GLY A 317 -11.35 -1.93 -23.24
C GLY A 317 -10.84 -0.50 -23.09
N PRO A 318 -11.65 0.43 -22.56
CA PRO A 318 -11.29 1.83 -22.40
C PRO A 318 -10.00 2.04 -21.62
N ALA A 319 -9.19 3.01 -22.02
CA ALA A 319 -7.98 3.39 -21.30
C ALA A 319 -8.33 4.09 -19.97
N GLY A 320 -7.42 4.00 -18.99
CA GLY A 320 -7.53 4.76 -17.72
C GLY A 320 -8.53 4.19 -16.71
N ARG A 321 -9.01 2.95 -16.89
CA ARG A 321 -9.87 2.27 -15.91
C ARG A 321 -9.11 2.11 -14.58
N PRO A 322 -9.71 2.53 -13.43
CA PRO A 322 -9.04 2.47 -12.14
C PRO A 322 -8.85 1.03 -11.65
N LEU A 323 -7.74 0.80 -10.96
CA LEU A 323 -7.40 -0.45 -10.28
C LEU A 323 -7.32 -0.23 -8.77
N LEU A 324 -8.23 -0.84 -8.03
CA LEU A 324 -8.13 -0.94 -6.57
C LEU A 324 -7.41 -2.24 -6.21
N VAL A 325 -6.30 -2.12 -5.49
CA VAL A 325 -5.59 -3.27 -4.91
C VAL A 325 -5.93 -3.34 -3.42
N LEU A 326 -6.63 -4.37 -3.00
CA LEU A 326 -6.90 -4.64 -1.60
C LEU A 326 -5.77 -5.49 -1.03
N ALA A 327 -4.97 -4.92 -0.13
CA ALA A 327 -4.01 -5.65 0.68
C ALA A 327 -4.77 -6.38 1.79
N CYS A 328 -5.35 -7.54 1.46
CA CYS A 328 -6.34 -8.19 2.30
C CYS A 328 -5.72 -9.25 3.22
N VAL A 329 -6.20 -9.29 4.47
CA VAL A 329 -5.92 -10.33 5.45
C VAL A 329 -7.23 -10.93 5.93
N SER A 330 -7.20 -12.14 6.48
CA SER A 330 -8.40 -12.84 6.98
C SER A 330 -9.03 -12.12 8.18
N GLN A 331 -8.20 -11.65 9.12
CA GLN A 331 -8.61 -11.02 10.38
C GLN A 331 -7.77 -9.77 10.68
N PRO A 332 -8.30 -8.79 11.44
CA PRO A 332 -7.61 -7.53 11.75
C PRO A 332 -6.25 -7.69 12.43
N ASP A 333 -6.12 -8.71 13.31
CA ASP A 333 -4.92 -8.94 14.13
C ASP A 333 -3.82 -9.73 13.40
N MET A 334 -4.07 -10.11 12.14
CA MET A 334 -3.09 -10.85 11.35
C MET A 334 -1.92 -9.95 10.96
N ASN A 335 -0.70 -10.52 11.06
CA ASN A 335 0.50 -9.85 10.59
C ASN A 335 0.45 -9.70 9.06
N ARG A 336 0.51 -8.46 8.58
CA ARG A 336 0.37 -8.11 7.17
C ARG A 336 1.61 -7.50 6.56
N VAL A 337 1.76 -7.72 5.27
CA VAL A 337 2.69 -6.94 4.44
C VAL A 337 2.10 -5.52 4.27
N PRO A 338 2.81 -4.45 4.64
CA PRO A 338 2.32 -3.07 4.49
C PRO A 338 1.96 -2.74 3.04
N CYS A 339 0.89 -1.95 2.82
CA CYS A 339 0.39 -1.60 1.49
C CYS A 339 1.45 -0.98 0.57
N VAL A 340 2.37 -0.17 1.12
CA VAL A 340 3.47 0.43 0.35
C VAL A 340 4.42 -0.64 -0.18
N HIS A 341 4.83 -1.61 0.67
CA HIS A 341 5.69 -2.70 0.24
C HIS A 341 5.00 -3.62 -0.77
N LEU A 342 3.71 -3.90 -0.55
CA LEU A 342 2.91 -4.67 -1.50
C LEU A 342 2.86 -3.99 -2.87
N SER A 343 2.64 -2.67 -2.91
CA SER A 343 2.62 -1.89 -4.16
C SER A 343 3.94 -1.98 -4.94
N HIS A 344 5.08 -1.95 -4.23
CA HIS A 344 6.39 -2.13 -4.83
C HIS A 344 6.61 -3.56 -5.33
N HIS A 345 6.23 -4.57 -4.54
CA HIS A 345 6.36 -5.97 -4.95
C HIS A 345 5.51 -6.31 -6.17
N LEU A 346 4.32 -5.72 -6.29
CA LEU A 346 3.44 -5.84 -7.44
C LEU A 346 3.82 -4.89 -8.59
N GLN A 347 4.89 -4.10 -8.43
CA GLN A 347 5.39 -3.16 -9.44
C GLN A 347 4.31 -2.22 -10.00
N LEU A 348 3.38 -1.76 -9.16
CA LEU A 348 2.22 -0.97 -9.58
C LEU A 348 2.61 0.37 -10.21
N SER A 349 3.79 0.90 -9.90
CA SER A 349 4.33 2.11 -10.53
C SER A 349 4.58 1.99 -12.04
N LEU A 350 4.62 0.76 -12.58
CA LEU A 350 4.78 0.51 -14.02
C LEU A 350 3.44 0.51 -14.77
N LEU A 351 2.31 0.59 -14.06
CA LEU A 351 0.98 0.58 -14.66
C LEU A 351 0.58 1.98 -15.13
N ASP A 352 0.07 2.06 -16.34
CA ASP A 352 -0.42 3.30 -16.96
C ASP A 352 -1.90 3.58 -16.65
N VAL A 353 -2.38 3.18 -15.47
CA VAL A 353 -3.75 3.39 -15.02
C VAL A 353 -3.75 3.98 -13.62
N PRO A 354 -4.77 4.76 -13.22
CA PRO A 354 -4.92 5.13 -11.83
C PRO A 354 -5.05 3.90 -10.94
N TRP A 355 -4.29 3.81 -9.86
CA TRP A 355 -4.41 2.72 -8.90
C TRP A 355 -4.33 3.21 -7.46
N LEU A 356 -4.97 2.48 -6.57
CA LEU A 356 -4.91 2.63 -5.12
C LEU A 356 -4.62 1.28 -4.51
N THR A 357 -3.64 1.19 -3.61
CA THR A 357 -3.51 0.05 -2.70
C THR A 357 -4.07 0.45 -1.34
N GLN A 358 -5.00 -0.34 -0.83
CA GLN A 358 -5.72 -0.12 0.41
C GLN A 358 -5.60 -1.35 1.31
N ASP A 359 -5.16 -1.16 2.56
CA ASP A 359 -5.24 -2.21 3.57
C ASP A 359 -6.69 -2.55 3.84
N SER A 360 -7.00 -3.86 3.82
CA SER A 360 -8.34 -4.36 4.06
C SER A 360 -8.29 -5.64 4.90
N ASP A 361 -9.36 -5.92 5.63
CA ASP A 361 -9.56 -7.21 6.26
C ASP A 361 -10.89 -7.83 5.84
N ALA A 362 -10.87 -9.14 5.62
CA ALA A 362 -12.03 -9.87 5.10
C ALA A 362 -13.14 -10.02 6.15
N GLU A 363 -12.81 -10.01 7.44
CA GLU A 363 -13.78 -10.22 8.51
C GLU A 363 -14.65 -9.00 8.77
N THR A 364 -14.06 -7.79 8.82
CA THR A 364 -14.76 -6.55 9.16
C THR A 364 -15.15 -5.72 7.94
N LEU A 365 -14.57 -6.01 6.75
CA LEU A 365 -14.63 -5.19 5.53
C LEU A 365 -14.01 -3.80 5.70
N ALA A 366 -13.16 -3.61 6.72
CA ALA A 366 -12.43 -2.35 6.87
C ALA A 366 -11.52 -2.12 5.66
N GLY A 367 -11.43 -0.88 5.20
CA GLY A 367 -10.67 -0.49 4.02
C GLY A 367 -11.35 -0.80 2.67
N PHE A 368 -12.30 -1.73 2.63
CA PHE A 368 -13.03 -2.05 1.40
C PHE A 368 -13.90 -0.89 0.92
N LEU A 369 -14.69 -0.30 1.82
CA LEU A 369 -15.60 0.81 1.46
C LEU A 369 -14.83 2.07 1.05
N GLU A 370 -13.72 2.37 1.71
CA GLU A 370 -12.82 3.47 1.35
C GLU A 370 -12.21 3.26 -0.05
N GLY A 371 -11.88 2.02 -0.37
CA GLY A 371 -11.41 1.64 -1.71
C GLY A 371 -12.49 1.82 -2.77
N ILE A 372 -13.73 1.41 -2.51
CA ILE A 372 -14.87 1.61 -3.40
C ILE A 372 -15.16 3.11 -3.59
N GLU A 373 -15.12 3.89 -2.51
CA GLU A 373 -15.28 5.35 -2.59
C GLU A 373 -14.23 5.98 -3.53
N TRP A 374 -12.99 5.52 -3.45
CA TRP A 374 -11.93 6.00 -4.33
C TRP A 374 -12.22 5.63 -5.80
N ILE A 375 -12.64 4.38 -6.10
CA ILE A 375 -13.02 3.99 -7.46
C ILE A 375 -14.13 4.92 -8.00
N PHE A 376 -15.16 5.20 -7.20
CA PHE A 376 -16.27 6.06 -7.62
C PHE A 376 -15.79 7.48 -7.95
N ARG A 377 -14.84 8.02 -7.19
CA ARG A 377 -14.23 9.33 -7.48
C ARG A 377 -13.43 9.31 -8.79
N GLU A 378 -12.63 8.26 -9.03
CA GLU A 378 -11.86 8.13 -10.28
C GLU A 378 -12.80 7.96 -11.49
N LEU A 379 -13.96 7.33 -11.32
CA LEU A 379 -14.99 7.20 -12.35
C LEU A 379 -15.87 8.46 -12.49
N GLY A 380 -15.65 9.52 -11.69
CA GLY A 380 -16.46 10.74 -11.71
C GLY A 380 -17.91 10.52 -11.28
N ARG A 381 -18.15 9.62 -10.31
CA ARG A 381 -19.48 9.25 -9.79
C ARG A 381 -19.77 9.82 -8.40
N LEU A 382 -18.75 10.37 -7.73
CA LEU A 382 -18.82 11.07 -6.45
C LEU A 382 -18.20 12.46 -6.55
#